data_af91a0b939ea9cfe0666dc6f3a652c2f
#
_entry.id   af91a0b939ea9cfe0666dc6f3a652c2f
#
_cell.length_a   1.000
_cell.length_b   1.000
_cell.length_c   1.000
_cell.angle_alpha   90.00
_cell.angle_beta   90.00
_cell.angle_gamma   90.00
#
_symmetry.space_group_name_H-M   'P 1'
#
loop_
_entity.id
_entity.type
_entity.pdbx_description
1 polymer ?
#
loop_
_entity_poly.entity_id
_entity_poly.type
_entity_poly.pdbx_seq_one_letter_code
_entity_poly.pdbx_strand_id
1 'polypeptide(L)'
;MKIATYNVNGVNGRLPVLLRWLEENKPDVACLQELKAPHEKFPFQAIKGAGYNAIWHGQKSWNGVAILSKVGKIEEIKRALPGDEEDVQSRYIEANINGIRIVCLYLPNGNPAPGPKFDYKMGWFKRLQVHAKELYALNIPVVICGDYNVMPTELDVYKPERWVDDALFRPEVRAAFNELIAQGWTDAIRKLYPNDTIYTFFDYFRNAYVRNAGLRIDHFLLNPHLDKRLVAAGVDLNVRGWEKSSDHAPVWIELAD
;
A
#
# COMPACT_ATOMS: atom_id res chain seq x y z
N MET A 1 -3.68 -16.99 -6.46
CA MET A 1 -3.89 -16.22 -5.23
C MET A 1 -4.04 -14.74 -5.54
N LYS A 2 -5.11 -14.06 -5.05
CA LYS A 2 -5.34 -12.61 -5.25
C LYS A 2 -4.95 -11.83 -4.00
N ILE A 3 -4.01 -10.90 -4.12
CA ILE A 3 -3.55 -10.01 -3.03
C ILE A 3 -3.91 -8.58 -3.41
N ALA A 4 -4.52 -7.85 -2.47
CA ALA A 4 -4.91 -6.46 -2.67
C ALA A 4 -4.30 -5.52 -1.62
N THR A 5 -4.14 -4.25 -1.96
CA THR A 5 -3.80 -3.17 -1.04
C THR A 5 -4.82 -2.04 -1.16
N TYR A 6 -5.23 -1.46 -0.04
CA TYR A 6 -6.24 -0.42 0.00
C TYR A 6 -6.00 0.55 1.18
N ASN A 7 -5.63 1.78 0.88
CA ASN A 7 -5.68 2.85 1.85
C ASN A 7 -7.15 3.23 2.07
N VAL A 8 -7.67 2.92 3.26
CA VAL A 8 -9.11 3.07 3.58
C VAL A 8 -9.47 4.45 4.10
N ASN A 9 -8.48 5.32 4.37
CA ASN A 9 -8.68 6.68 4.88
C ASN A 9 -9.68 6.74 6.05
N GLY A 10 -9.49 5.85 7.05
CA GLY A 10 -10.34 5.73 8.23
C GLY A 10 -11.28 4.53 8.19
N VAL A 11 -10.84 3.41 8.77
CA VAL A 11 -11.53 2.11 8.67
C VAL A 11 -12.96 2.11 9.21
N ASN A 12 -13.21 2.80 10.33
CA ASN A 12 -14.54 2.81 10.95
C ASN A 12 -15.54 3.65 10.16
N GLY A 13 -15.12 4.82 9.68
CA GLY A 13 -15.99 5.69 8.88
C GLY A 13 -16.32 5.13 7.49
N ARG A 14 -15.51 4.21 7.00
CA ARG A 14 -15.65 3.58 5.68
C ARG A 14 -15.88 2.07 5.75
N LEU A 15 -16.22 1.57 6.92
CA LEU A 15 -16.47 0.14 7.12
C LEU A 15 -17.51 -0.44 6.15
N PRO A 16 -18.65 0.20 5.88
CA PRO A 16 -19.61 -0.32 4.88
C PRO A 16 -19.00 -0.45 3.48
N VAL A 17 -18.16 0.50 3.07
CA VAL A 17 -17.45 0.46 1.79
C VAL A 17 -16.43 -0.68 1.75
N LEU A 18 -15.66 -0.83 2.83
CA LEU A 18 -14.67 -1.92 2.95
C LEU A 18 -15.36 -3.28 2.89
N LEU A 19 -16.42 -3.51 3.67
CA LEU A 19 -17.13 -4.79 3.71
C LEU A 19 -17.77 -5.13 2.35
N ARG A 20 -18.39 -4.15 1.69
CA ARG A 20 -18.93 -4.31 0.34
C ARG A 20 -17.84 -4.69 -0.66
N TRP A 21 -16.69 -4.01 -0.63
CA TRP A 21 -15.59 -4.32 -1.53
C TRP A 21 -15.04 -5.73 -1.28
N LEU A 22 -14.86 -6.14 -0.02
CA LEU A 22 -14.42 -7.49 0.33
C LEU A 22 -15.41 -8.56 -0.17
N GLU A 23 -16.71 -8.29 -0.11
CA GLU A 23 -17.76 -9.19 -0.60
C GLU A 23 -17.78 -9.29 -2.14
N GLU A 24 -17.66 -8.16 -2.85
CA GLU A 24 -17.74 -8.12 -4.31
C GLU A 24 -16.44 -8.63 -4.98
N ASN A 25 -15.26 -8.22 -4.48
CA ASN A 25 -13.97 -8.49 -5.12
C ASN A 25 -13.20 -9.69 -4.55
N LYS A 26 -13.53 -10.10 -3.34
CA LYS A 26 -13.07 -11.33 -2.67
C LYS A 26 -11.56 -11.57 -2.74
N PRO A 27 -10.68 -10.58 -2.43
CA PRO A 27 -9.25 -10.85 -2.39
C PRO A 27 -8.95 -11.96 -1.38
N ASP A 28 -7.93 -12.78 -1.64
CA ASP A 28 -7.48 -13.79 -0.69
C ASP A 28 -6.78 -13.14 0.50
N VAL A 29 -6.02 -12.07 0.23
CA VAL A 29 -5.36 -11.23 1.23
C VAL A 29 -5.61 -9.77 0.88
N ALA A 30 -5.91 -8.94 1.89
CA ALA A 30 -6.03 -7.49 1.74
C ALA A 30 -5.15 -6.77 2.77
N CYS A 31 -4.27 -5.89 2.29
CA CYS A 31 -3.42 -5.01 3.08
C CYS A 31 -4.07 -3.64 3.17
N LEU A 32 -4.33 -3.15 4.38
CA LEU A 32 -5.01 -1.88 4.60
C LEU A 32 -4.05 -0.84 5.18
N GLN A 33 -4.22 0.42 4.78
CA GLN A 33 -3.49 1.57 5.29
C GLN A 33 -4.45 2.64 5.77
N GLU A 34 -3.96 3.58 6.57
CA GLU A 34 -4.72 4.67 7.19
C GLU A 34 -5.97 4.20 7.96
N LEU A 35 -5.79 3.26 8.87
CA LEU A 35 -6.90 2.79 9.71
C LEU A 35 -7.50 3.93 10.54
N LYS A 36 -6.68 4.90 10.98
CA LYS A 36 -7.07 6.06 11.80
C LYS A 36 -7.90 5.66 13.03
N ALA A 37 -7.61 4.50 13.58
CA ALA A 37 -8.29 3.93 14.73
C ALA A 37 -7.25 3.38 15.73
N PRO A 38 -7.41 3.64 17.03
CA PRO A 38 -6.58 2.97 18.03
C PRO A 38 -6.78 1.46 17.95
N HIS A 39 -5.81 0.71 18.44
CA HIS A 39 -5.76 -0.75 18.26
C HIS A 39 -7.05 -1.46 18.70
N GLU A 40 -7.62 -1.06 19.84
CA GLU A 40 -8.82 -1.62 20.44
C GLU A 40 -10.12 -1.26 19.70
N LYS A 41 -10.09 -0.28 18.80
CA LYS A 41 -11.26 0.14 17.99
C LYS A 41 -11.24 -0.35 16.55
N PHE A 42 -10.30 -1.23 16.22
CA PHE A 42 -10.33 -1.89 14.91
C PHE A 42 -11.59 -2.76 14.78
N PRO A 43 -12.34 -2.71 13.69
CA PRO A 43 -13.64 -3.39 13.55
C PRO A 43 -13.51 -4.89 13.25
N PHE A 44 -12.71 -5.61 14.04
CA PHE A 44 -12.35 -7.01 13.81
C PHE A 44 -13.56 -7.93 13.67
N GLN A 45 -14.60 -7.74 14.50
CA GLN A 45 -15.77 -8.62 14.46
C GLN A 45 -16.55 -8.51 13.13
N ALA A 46 -16.66 -7.30 12.58
CA ALA A 46 -17.29 -7.08 11.29
C ALA A 46 -16.47 -7.71 10.14
N ILE A 47 -15.16 -7.55 10.18
CA ILE A 47 -14.22 -8.14 9.21
C ILE A 47 -14.23 -9.67 9.30
N LYS A 48 -14.28 -10.22 10.52
CA LYS A 48 -14.42 -11.66 10.75
C LYS A 48 -15.76 -12.19 10.23
N GLY A 49 -16.83 -11.43 10.42
CA GLY A 49 -18.17 -11.73 9.86
C GLY A 49 -18.18 -11.76 8.33
N ALA A 50 -17.30 -10.99 7.67
CA ALA A 50 -17.09 -11.04 6.22
C ALA A 50 -16.15 -12.19 5.76
N GLY A 51 -15.72 -13.07 6.67
CA GLY A 51 -14.90 -14.24 6.35
C GLY A 51 -13.39 -14.04 6.40
N TYR A 52 -12.90 -12.94 6.98
CA TYR A 52 -11.48 -12.64 7.06
C TYR A 52 -10.97 -12.70 8.49
N ASN A 53 -9.84 -13.36 8.71
CA ASN A 53 -8.99 -13.11 9.86
C ASN A 53 -8.15 -11.86 9.63
N ALA A 54 -7.64 -11.26 10.70
CA ALA A 54 -6.83 -10.05 10.60
C ALA A 54 -5.77 -9.96 11.68
N ILE A 55 -4.63 -9.33 11.33
CA ILE A 55 -3.69 -8.71 12.25
C ILE A 55 -3.63 -7.22 11.90
N TRP A 56 -3.42 -6.37 12.91
CA TRP A 56 -3.37 -4.93 12.68
C TRP A 56 -2.48 -4.24 13.70
N HIS A 57 -2.00 -3.07 13.31
CA HIS A 57 -1.25 -2.14 14.14
C HIS A 57 -1.95 -0.79 14.05
N GLY A 58 -2.79 -0.49 15.07
CA GLY A 58 -3.62 0.72 15.11
C GLY A 58 -2.92 1.90 15.78
N GLN A 59 -3.36 3.10 15.44
CA GLN A 59 -2.93 4.36 16.05
C GLN A 59 -4.09 5.34 16.07
N LYS A 60 -4.26 6.05 17.18
CA LYS A 60 -5.33 7.05 17.31
C LYS A 60 -5.15 8.18 16.29
N SER A 61 -6.22 8.52 15.60
CA SER A 61 -6.34 9.66 14.65
C SER A 61 -5.55 9.55 13.35
N TRP A 62 -4.42 8.88 13.34
CA TRP A 62 -3.50 8.83 12.21
C TRP A 62 -3.00 7.41 11.95
N ASN A 63 -2.42 7.19 10.76
CA ASN A 63 -1.73 5.95 10.41
C ASN A 63 -2.58 4.68 10.64
N GLY A 64 -1.92 3.59 10.94
CA GLY A 64 -2.52 2.28 11.13
C GLY A 64 -2.50 1.42 9.88
N VAL A 65 -2.04 0.18 10.03
CA VAL A 65 -1.95 -0.83 8.96
C VAL A 65 -2.56 -2.14 9.41
N ALA A 66 -3.10 -2.91 8.47
CA ALA A 66 -3.65 -4.22 8.73
C ALA A 66 -3.39 -5.20 7.58
N ILE A 67 -3.31 -6.48 7.89
CA ILE A 67 -3.34 -7.56 6.92
C ILE A 67 -4.56 -8.44 7.24
N LEU A 68 -5.46 -8.57 6.27
CA LEU A 68 -6.64 -9.41 6.30
C LEU A 68 -6.39 -10.65 5.43
N SER A 69 -6.85 -11.82 5.87
CA SER A 69 -6.79 -13.05 5.07
C SER A 69 -8.03 -13.91 5.25
N LYS A 70 -8.57 -14.41 4.13
CA LYS A 70 -9.58 -15.48 4.12
C LYS A 70 -8.97 -16.84 3.81
N VAL A 71 -7.66 -16.90 3.55
CA VAL A 71 -6.91 -18.11 3.20
C VAL A 71 -5.74 -18.30 4.16
N GLY A 72 -5.64 -19.49 4.75
CA GLY A 72 -4.53 -19.83 5.64
C GLY A 72 -4.47 -19.02 6.96
N LYS A 73 -3.52 -19.41 7.80
CA LYS A 73 -3.21 -18.71 9.04
C LYS A 73 -2.33 -17.50 8.75
N ILE A 74 -2.61 -16.38 9.42
CA ILE A 74 -1.73 -15.22 9.42
C ILE A 74 -0.68 -15.41 10.53
N GLU A 75 0.56 -15.59 10.15
CA GLU A 75 1.68 -15.67 11.08
C GLU A 75 2.39 -14.32 11.13
N GLU A 76 2.10 -13.54 12.16
CA GLU A 76 2.74 -12.23 12.33
C GLU A 76 4.24 -12.38 12.55
N ILE A 77 5.03 -11.59 11.81
CA ILE A 77 6.49 -11.60 11.88
C ILE A 77 6.99 -10.32 12.53
N LYS A 78 6.41 -9.17 12.17
CA LYS A 78 6.93 -7.87 12.59
C LYS A 78 5.85 -6.78 12.53
N ARG A 79 5.85 -5.85 13.50
CA ARG A 79 4.89 -4.72 13.59
C ARG A 79 5.49 -3.34 13.33
N ALA A 80 6.79 -3.24 13.16
CA ALA A 80 7.45 -1.98 12.91
C ALA A 80 8.55 -2.17 11.86
N LEU A 81 8.82 -1.14 11.08
CA LEU A 81 9.96 -1.14 10.18
C LEU A 81 11.25 -1.08 11.02
N PRO A 82 12.20 -2.02 10.83
CA PRO A 82 13.47 -2.00 11.55
C PRO A 82 14.30 -0.73 11.33
N GLY A 83 15.25 -0.49 12.24
CA GLY A 83 16.27 0.54 12.11
C GLY A 83 16.00 1.84 12.86
N ASP A 84 14.88 1.92 13.60
CA ASP A 84 14.59 3.01 14.53
C ASP A 84 13.57 2.53 15.57
N GLU A 85 14.03 2.23 16.77
CA GLU A 85 13.18 1.75 17.86
C GLU A 85 12.33 2.84 18.49
N GLU A 86 12.67 4.12 18.26
CA GLU A 86 11.91 5.27 18.75
C GLU A 86 10.75 5.65 17.82
N ASP A 87 10.72 5.09 16.61
CA ASP A 87 9.63 5.32 15.67
C ASP A 87 8.39 4.52 16.09
N VAL A 88 7.48 5.18 16.78
CA VAL A 88 6.23 4.60 17.30
C VAL A 88 5.05 4.67 16.33
N GLN A 89 5.26 5.16 15.11
CA GLN A 89 4.18 5.29 14.13
C GLN A 89 3.77 3.94 13.54
N SER A 90 2.47 3.68 13.53
CA SER A 90 1.88 2.43 13.02
C SER A 90 1.80 2.42 11.49
N ARG A 91 2.94 2.19 10.83
CA ARG A 91 3.09 2.27 9.36
C ARG A 91 3.55 0.99 8.69
N TYR A 92 3.80 -0.07 9.46
CA TYR A 92 4.39 -1.29 8.93
C TYR A 92 3.88 -2.52 9.69
N ILE A 93 3.52 -3.56 8.94
CA ILE A 93 3.22 -4.88 9.49
C ILE A 93 3.62 -5.97 8.48
N GLU A 94 4.16 -7.08 8.95
CA GLU A 94 4.71 -8.15 8.15
C GLU A 94 4.23 -9.50 8.66
N ALA A 95 3.79 -10.38 7.75
CA ALA A 95 3.28 -11.71 8.07
C ALA A 95 3.65 -12.75 7.02
N ASN A 96 3.60 -14.02 7.39
CA ASN A 96 3.57 -15.14 6.48
C ASN A 96 2.13 -15.64 6.31
N ILE A 97 1.73 -15.87 5.05
CA ILE A 97 0.45 -16.49 4.70
C ILE A 97 0.70 -17.48 3.56
N ASN A 98 0.43 -18.76 3.79
CA ASN A 98 0.61 -19.82 2.79
C ASN A 98 1.99 -19.80 2.09
N GLY A 99 3.05 -19.58 2.85
CA GLY A 99 4.43 -19.58 2.36
C GLY A 99 4.85 -18.29 1.64
N ILE A 100 4.00 -17.27 1.61
CA ILE A 100 4.34 -15.95 1.07
C ILE A 100 4.56 -14.98 2.23
N ARG A 101 5.69 -14.29 2.24
CA ARG A 101 5.95 -13.14 3.10
C ARG A 101 5.24 -11.91 2.54
N ILE A 102 4.31 -11.38 3.30
CA ILE A 102 3.50 -10.22 2.94
C ILE A 102 3.86 -9.06 3.85
N VAL A 103 4.28 -7.96 3.25
CA VAL A 103 4.55 -6.69 3.92
C VAL A 103 3.47 -5.69 3.52
N CYS A 104 2.78 -5.15 4.51
CA CYS A 104 1.87 -4.03 4.38
C CYS A 104 2.51 -2.78 4.96
N LEU A 105 2.68 -1.74 4.14
CA LEU A 105 3.29 -0.50 4.56
C LEU A 105 2.44 0.74 4.23
N TYR A 106 2.62 1.78 5.02
CA TYR A 106 2.11 3.12 4.80
C TYR A 106 3.27 4.12 4.95
N LEU A 107 3.93 4.42 3.82
CA LEU A 107 5.09 5.30 3.78
C LEU A 107 4.66 6.75 4.08
N PRO A 108 5.43 7.51 4.87
CA PRO A 108 5.05 8.88 5.20
C PRO A 108 4.79 9.76 3.97
N ASN A 109 3.76 10.60 4.04
CA ASN A 109 3.44 11.56 2.99
C ASN A 109 4.60 12.54 2.75
N GLY A 110 5.14 13.13 3.80
CA GLY A 110 6.33 13.99 3.76
C GLY A 110 6.07 15.47 3.49
N ASN A 111 4.85 15.88 3.18
CA ASN A 111 4.52 17.29 2.98
C ASN A 111 4.32 18.06 4.31
N PRO A 112 4.69 19.36 4.35
CA PRO A 112 5.34 20.14 3.31
C PRO A 112 6.82 19.78 3.13
N ALA A 113 7.30 19.84 1.90
CA ALA A 113 8.71 19.63 1.56
C ALA A 113 9.31 20.96 1.04
N PRO A 114 10.56 21.31 1.44
CA PRO A 114 11.39 20.66 2.45
C PRO A 114 10.85 20.89 3.88
N GLY A 115 11.33 20.07 4.82
CA GLY A 115 11.00 20.24 6.24
C GLY A 115 11.04 18.93 7.03
N PRO A 116 10.76 18.95 8.34
CA PRO A 116 10.93 17.80 9.23
C PRO A 116 10.10 16.58 8.81
N LYS A 117 8.91 16.76 8.22
CA LYS A 117 8.08 15.66 7.71
C LYS A 117 8.72 15.01 6.50
N PHE A 118 9.37 15.79 5.64
CA PHE A 118 10.10 15.29 4.50
C PHE A 118 11.35 14.53 4.93
N ASP A 119 12.09 15.07 5.90
CA ASP A 119 13.28 14.40 6.46
C ASP A 119 12.90 13.05 7.08
N TYR A 120 11.79 13.00 7.83
CA TYR A 120 11.25 11.75 8.36
C TYR A 120 10.90 10.75 7.24
N LYS A 121 10.24 11.19 6.16
CA LYS A 121 9.95 10.37 4.98
C LYS A 121 11.22 9.78 4.38
N MET A 122 12.24 10.59 4.16
CA MET A 122 13.48 10.13 3.56
C MET A 122 14.26 9.17 4.47
N GLY A 123 14.25 9.41 5.78
CA GLY A 123 14.80 8.48 6.78
C GLY A 123 14.04 7.14 6.76
N TRP A 124 12.72 7.19 6.68
CA TRP A 124 11.87 6.00 6.59
C TRP A 124 12.15 5.20 5.31
N PHE A 125 12.30 5.87 4.15
CA PHE A 125 12.69 5.24 2.88
C PHE A 125 14.04 4.53 2.98
N LYS A 126 15.02 5.17 3.62
CA LYS A 126 16.34 4.57 3.81
C LYS A 126 16.28 3.28 4.63
N ARG A 127 15.49 3.27 5.71
CA ARG A 127 15.24 2.06 6.51
C ARG A 127 14.55 0.97 5.67
N LEU A 128 13.55 1.35 4.88
CA LEU A 128 12.86 0.43 3.97
C LEU A 128 13.82 -0.20 2.96
N GLN A 129 14.72 0.58 2.36
CA GLN A 129 15.73 0.07 1.42
C GLN A 129 16.66 -0.95 2.08
N VAL A 130 17.07 -0.73 3.32
CA VAL A 130 17.90 -1.69 4.09
C VAL A 130 17.11 -2.97 4.34
N HIS A 131 15.89 -2.84 4.87
CA HIS A 131 15.06 -4.02 5.20
C HIS A 131 14.59 -4.78 3.94
N ALA A 132 14.34 -4.09 2.84
CA ALA A 132 14.00 -4.72 1.56
C ALA A 132 15.14 -5.63 1.05
N LYS A 133 16.41 -5.25 1.24
CA LYS A 133 17.56 -6.12 0.94
C LYS A 133 17.58 -7.38 1.81
N GLU A 134 17.26 -7.23 3.10
CA GLU A 134 17.16 -8.38 4.02
C GLU A 134 16.04 -9.32 3.58
N LEU A 135 14.86 -8.78 3.27
CA LEU A 135 13.73 -9.56 2.76
C LEU A 135 14.05 -10.28 1.44
N TYR A 136 14.74 -9.60 0.53
CA TYR A 136 15.17 -10.19 -0.73
C TYR A 136 16.15 -11.35 -0.51
N ALA A 137 17.04 -11.23 0.46
CA ALA A 137 18.03 -12.25 0.80
C ALA A 137 17.43 -13.50 1.49
N LEU A 138 16.18 -13.45 1.97
CA LEU A 138 15.51 -14.62 2.56
C LEU A 138 15.31 -15.76 1.55
N ASN A 139 15.34 -15.47 0.25
CA ASN A 139 15.13 -16.44 -0.84
C ASN A 139 13.81 -17.22 -0.72
N ILE A 140 12.76 -16.55 -0.27
CA ILE A 140 11.37 -17.04 -0.21
C ILE A 140 10.48 -16.11 -1.01
N PRO A 141 9.24 -16.49 -1.36
CA PRO A 141 8.28 -15.58 -1.98
C PRO A 141 7.98 -14.36 -1.09
N VAL A 142 8.21 -13.14 -1.59
CA VAL A 142 7.99 -11.89 -0.85
C VAL A 142 7.27 -10.86 -1.71
N VAL A 143 6.24 -10.24 -1.14
CA VAL A 143 5.57 -9.05 -1.68
C VAL A 143 5.62 -7.90 -0.68
N ILE A 144 6.00 -6.70 -1.13
CA ILE A 144 5.94 -5.46 -0.35
C ILE A 144 4.88 -4.57 -1.00
N CYS A 145 3.75 -4.37 -0.34
CA CYS A 145 2.66 -3.58 -0.89
C CYS A 145 2.13 -2.54 0.10
N GLY A 146 1.45 -1.54 -0.43
CA GLY A 146 0.84 -0.49 0.37
C GLY A 146 0.81 0.86 -0.33
N ASP A 147 0.53 1.88 0.46
CA ASP A 147 0.62 3.27 0.05
C ASP A 147 2.06 3.77 0.28
N TYR A 148 2.77 3.95 -0.80
CA TYR A 148 4.16 4.42 -0.79
C TYR A 148 4.28 5.95 -0.80
N ASN A 149 3.18 6.65 -1.03
CA ASN A 149 3.21 8.11 -1.18
C ASN A 149 4.31 8.59 -2.15
N VAL A 150 4.48 7.88 -3.27
CA VAL A 150 5.41 8.26 -4.34
C VAL A 150 4.84 7.97 -5.72
N MET A 151 5.03 8.91 -6.62
CA MET A 151 4.77 8.79 -8.05
C MET A 151 6.12 8.57 -8.76
N PRO A 152 6.46 7.32 -9.16
CA PRO A 152 7.80 7.02 -9.68
C PRO A 152 8.13 7.70 -11.00
N THR A 153 7.14 7.89 -11.87
CA THR A 153 7.31 8.44 -13.21
C THR A 153 6.24 9.48 -13.55
N GLU A 154 6.40 10.16 -14.67
CA GLU A 154 5.40 11.11 -15.17
C GLU A 154 4.07 10.43 -15.59
N LEU A 155 4.10 9.13 -15.93
CA LEU A 155 2.88 8.33 -16.18
C LEU A 155 2.02 8.13 -14.92
N ASP A 156 2.61 8.35 -13.75
CA ASP A 156 1.99 8.07 -12.45
C ASP A 156 1.29 9.30 -11.85
N VAL A 157 1.26 10.42 -12.58
CA VAL A 157 0.76 11.69 -12.06
C VAL A 157 0.03 12.50 -13.12
N TYR A 158 -1.14 13.03 -12.76
CA TYR A 158 -1.86 13.97 -13.59
C TYR A 158 -1.21 15.35 -13.52
N LYS A 159 -0.74 15.89 -14.67
CA LYS A 159 -0.03 17.18 -14.78
C LYS A 159 1.23 17.24 -13.93
N PRO A 160 2.26 16.45 -14.27
CA PRO A 160 3.50 16.32 -13.49
C PRO A 160 4.17 17.67 -13.19
N GLU A 161 4.06 18.65 -14.06
CA GLU A 161 4.62 19.99 -13.87
C GLU A 161 4.12 20.72 -12.61
N ARG A 162 3.01 20.27 -12.03
CA ARG A 162 2.42 20.86 -10.82
C ARG A 162 2.92 20.19 -9.53
N TRP A 163 3.67 19.12 -9.64
CA TRP A 163 4.08 18.26 -8.53
C TRP A 163 5.56 18.25 -8.26
N VAL A 164 6.35 18.98 -9.04
CA VAL A 164 7.83 18.95 -9.00
C VAL A 164 8.42 19.24 -7.62
N ASP A 165 7.75 20.07 -6.81
CA ASP A 165 8.15 20.40 -5.45
C ASP A 165 7.41 19.62 -4.37
N ASP A 166 6.44 18.78 -4.76
CA ASP A 166 5.66 17.97 -3.83
C ASP A 166 6.46 16.76 -3.32
N ALA A 167 6.32 16.43 -2.02
CA ALA A 167 7.01 15.34 -1.38
C ALA A 167 6.73 13.95 -2.01
N LEU A 168 5.68 13.82 -2.83
CA LEU A 168 5.35 12.58 -3.53
C LEU A 168 6.06 12.44 -4.88
N PHE A 169 6.63 13.53 -5.43
CA PHE A 169 7.20 13.54 -6.78
C PHE A 169 8.60 14.15 -6.90
N ARG A 170 9.13 14.72 -5.83
CA ARG A 170 10.50 15.26 -5.82
C ARG A 170 11.53 14.23 -6.34
N PRO A 171 12.60 14.70 -7.02
CA PRO A 171 13.62 13.80 -7.58
C PRO A 171 14.21 12.82 -6.55
N GLU A 172 14.42 13.29 -5.30
CA GLU A 172 14.99 12.49 -4.21
C GLU A 172 14.09 11.30 -3.84
N VAL A 173 12.77 11.53 -3.84
CA VAL A 173 11.76 10.50 -3.51
C VAL A 173 11.64 9.48 -4.63
N ARG A 174 11.63 9.95 -5.87
CA ARG A 174 11.63 9.08 -7.05
C ARG A 174 12.91 8.24 -7.13
N ALA A 175 14.06 8.84 -6.84
CA ALA A 175 15.34 8.13 -6.75
C ALA A 175 15.30 7.05 -5.67
N ALA A 176 14.76 7.36 -4.48
CA ALA A 176 14.64 6.39 -3.39
C ALA A 176 13.76 5.18 -3.75
N PHE A 177 12.66 5.39 -4.49
CA PHE A 177 11.84 4.29 -5.01
C PHE A 177 12.60 3.47 -6.07
N ASN A 178 13.29 4.13 -6.99
CA ASN A 178 14.07 3.47 -8.03
C ASN A 178 15.24 2.63 -7.45
N GLU A 179 15.79 3.00 -6.30
CA GLU A 179 16.77 2.19 -5.59
C GLU A 179 16.19 0.85 -5.11
N LEU A 180 14.89 0.81 -4.71
CA LEU A 180 14.22 -0.46 -4.43
C LEU A 180 14.14 -1.33 -5.70
N ILE A 181 13.72 -0.74 -6.82
CA ILE A 181 13.67 -1.45 -8.10
C ILE A 181 15.07 -1.95 -8.50
N ALA A 182 16.12 -1.14 -8.30
CA ALA A 182 17.50 -1.52 -8.60
C ALA A 182 18.02 -2.68 -7.73
N GLN A 183 17.41 -2.97 -6.58
CA GLN A 183 17.70 -4.16 -5.78
C GLN A 183 17.18 -5.47 -6.41
N GLY A 184 16.34 -5.39 -7.45
CA GLY A 184 15.73 -6.54 -8.12
C GLY A 184 14.23 -6.70 -7.84
N TRP A 185 13.59 -5.74 -7.15
CA TRP A 185 12.14 -5.73 -6.98
C TRP A 185 11.43 -5.32 -8.25
N THR A 186 10.32 -5.98 -8.57
CA THR A 186 9.48 -5.68 -9.74
C THR A 186 8.24 -4.91 -9.31
N ASP A 187 8.00 -3.73 -9.87
CA ASP A 187 6.70 -3.03 -9.80
C ASP A 187 5.68 -3.79 -10.65
N ALA A 188 4.74 -4.47 -10.00
CA ALA A 188 3.81 -5.39 -10.65
C ALA A 188 2.91 -4.71 -11.68
N ILE A 189 2.38 -3.52 -11.37
CA ILE A 189 1.54 -2.76 -12.30
C ILE A 189 2.36 -2.32 -13.50
N ARG A 190 3.55 -1.77 -13.29
CA ARG A 190 4.39 -1.25 -14.38
C ARG A 190 4.96 -2.37 -15.26
N LYS A 191 5.17 -3.56 -14.71
CA LYS A 191 5.54 -4.74 -15.50
C LYS A 191 4.48 -5.13 -16.51
N LEU A 192 3.20 -5.17 -16.09
CA LEU A 192 2.10 -5.57 -16.98
C LEU A 192 1.60 -4.43 -17.88
N TYR A 193 1.73 -3.21 -17.42
CA TYR A 193 1.25 -1.99 -18.09
C TYR A 193 2.36 -0.94 -18.20
N PRO A 194 3.41 -1.20 -19.01
CA PRO A 194 4.63 -0.38 -19.02
C PRO A 194 4.41 1.06 -19.50
N ASN A 195 3.38 1.29 -20.32
CA ASN A 195 3.12 2.59 -20.95
C ASN A 195 1.76 3.20 -20.58
N ASP A 196 0.98 2.54 -19.72
CA ASP A 196 -0.38 2.97 -19.42
C ASP A 196 -0.38 4.01 -18.29
N THR A 197 -1.23 5.01 -18.41
CA THR A 197 -1.56 5.93 -17.33
C THR A 197 -2.58 5.26 -16.42
N ILE A 198 -2.16 4.90 -15.22
CA ILE A 198 -2.99 4.23 -14.21
C ILE A 198 -2.87 5.02 -12.91
N TYR A 199 -4.00 5.34 -12.29
CA TYR A 199 -4.05 6.05 -11.02
C TYR A 199 -4.75 5.22 -9.96
N THR A 200 -4.33 5.42 -8.69
CA THR A 200 -4.86 4.72 -7.52
C THR A 200 -5.49 5.69 -6.50
N PHE A 201 -5.15 6.96 -6.59
CA PHE A 201 -5.60 8.03 -5.71
C PHE A 201 -6.24 9.16 -6.51
N PHE A 202 -7.35 9.71 -5.98
CA PHE A 202 -8.06 10.86 -6.54
C PHE A 202 -8.59 11.74 -5.41
N ASP A 203 -8.06 12.94 -5.29
CA ASP A 203 -8.51 13.92 -4.31
C ASP A 203 -10.05 14.09 -4.33
N TYR A 204 -10.64 14.41 -3.19
CA TYR A 204 -12.07 14.70 -3.09
C TYR A 204 -12.46 16.02 -3.76
N PHE A 205 -11.50 16.91 -3.96
CA PHE A 205 -11.75 18.26 -4.49
C PHE A 205 -11.76 18.30 -6.02
N ARG A 206 -12.47 19.30 -6.56
CA ARG A 206 -12.47 19.63 -7.99
C ARG A 206 -12.87 18.49 -8.91
N ASN A 207 -13.69 17.56 -8.43
CA ASN A 207 -14.13 16.40 -9.20
C ASN A 207 -12.95 15.59 -9.80
N ALA A 208 -11.87 15.43 -9.04
CA ALA A 208 -10.64 14.79 -9.53
C ALA A 208 -10.90 13.40 -10.12
N TYR A 209 -11.71 12.57 -9.45
CA TYR A 209 -12.07 11.24 -9.94
C TYR A 209 -12.80 11.29 -11.29
N VAL A 210 -13.83 12.13 -11.43
CA VAL A 210 -14.60 12.26 -12.70
C VAL A 210 -13.72 12.73 -13.86
N ARG A 211 -12.74 13.59 -13.58
CA ARG A 211 -11.78 14.10 -14.57
C ARG A 211 -10.59 13.17 -14.81
N ASN A 212 -10.52 12.05 -14.16
CA ASN A 212 -9.36 11.16 -14.14
C ASN A 212 -8.04 11.92 -13.80
N ALA A 213 -8.12 12.84 -12.83
CA ALA A 213 -6.99 13.65 -12.38
C ALA A 213 -6.39 13.02 -11.11
N GLY A 214 -5.68 11.92 -11.28
CA GLY A 214 -5.21 11.09 -10.20
C GLY A 214 -3.69 10.95 -10.09
N LEU A 215 -3.29 10.13 -9.12
CA LEU A 215 -1.92 9.76 -8.83
C LEU A 215 -1.85 8.23 -8.66
N ARG A 216 -0.73 7.62 -9.07
CA ARG A 216 -0.43 6.22 -8.70
C ARG A 216 0.59 6.23 -7.56
N ILE A 217 0.12 5.98 -6.35
CA ILE A 217 0.92 6.02 -5.13
C ILE A 217 0.84 4.74 -4.30
N ASP A 218 -0.05 3.83 -4.68
CA ASP A 218 -0.17 2.49 -4.10
C ASP A 218 0.52 1.47 -5.02
N HIS A 219 1.48 0.71 -4.47
CA HIS A 219 2.36 -0.14 -5.28
C HIS A 219 2.47 -1.55 -4.72
N PHE A 220 2.79 -2.49 -5.63
CA PHE A 220 3.21 -3.86 -5.33
C PHE A 220 4.62 -4.08 -5.83
N LEU A 221 5.56 -4.35 -4.93
CA LEU A 221 6.91 -4.77 -5.26
C LEU A 221 7.05 -6.27 -5.02
N LEU A 222 7.41 -7.01 -6.06
CA LEU A 222 7.55 -8.46 -6.06
C LEU A 222 9.02 -8.84 -6.18
N ASN A 223 9.45 -9.84 -5.40
CA ASN A 223 10.75 -10.46 -5.64
C ASN A 223 10.67 -11.50 -6.79
N PRO A 224 11.79 -12.05 -7.29
CA PRO A 224 11.79 -12.97 -8.43
C PRO A 224 10.92 -14.22 -8.27
N HIS A 225 10.66 -14.68 -7.03
CA HIS A 225 9.78 -15.81 -6.79
C HIS A 225 8.33 -15.50 -7.15
N LEU A 226 7.84 -14.29 -6.81
CA LEU A 226 6.48 -13.85 -7.11
C LEU A 226 6.36 -13.20 -8.48
N ASP A 227 7.42 -12.55 -8.95
CA ASP A 227 7.45 -11.93 -10.28
C ASP A 227 7.12 -12.92 -11.39
N LYS A 228 7.63 -14.16 -11.29
CA LYS A 228 7.37 -15.25 -12.24
C LYS A 228 5.93 -15.78 -12.17
N ARG A 229 5.25 -15.56 -11.03
CA ARG A 229 3.88 -16.02 -10.79
C ARG A 229 2.84 -14.94 -11.08
N LEU A 230 3.24 -13.72 -11.40
CA LEU A 230 2.34 -12.61 -11.68
C LEU A 230 1.59 -12.84 -13.00
N VAL A 231 0.26 -12.99 -12.94
CA VAL A 231 -0.59 -13.23 -14.11
C VAL A 231 -1.55 -12.10 -14.43
N ALA A 232 -1.95 -11.32 -13.42
CA ALA A 232 -2.81 -10.16 -13.61
C ALA A 232 -2.59 -9.12 -12.51
N ALA A 233 -2.94 -7.88 -12.79
CA ALA A 233 -2.98 -6.79 -11.83
C ALA A 233 -4.02 -5.75 -12.27
N GLY A 234 -4.52 -4.96 -11.33
CA GLY A 234 -5.49 -3.92 -11.68
C GLY A 234 -5.84 -3.01 -10.51
N VAL A 235 -6.73 -2.07 -10.79
CA VAL A 235 -7.28 -1.12 -9.83
C VAL A 235 -8.79 -1.19 -9.88
N ASP A 236 -9.44 -1.35 -8.74
CA ASP A 236 -10.91 -1.37 -8.61
C ASP A 236 -11.44 0.07 -8.58
N LEU A 237 -11.31 0.78 -9.71
CA LEU A 237 -11.63 2.20 -9.84
C LEU A 237 -13.08 2.54 -9.49
N ASN A 238 -14.03 1.63 -9.75
CA ASN A 238 -15.43 1.82 -9.42
C ASN A 238 -15.65 2.04 -7.92
N VAL A 239 -14.83 1.45 -7.05
CA VAL A 239 -14.90 1.62 -5.59
C VAL A 239 -14.69 3.08 -5.19
N ARG A 240 -13.79 3.80 -5.88
CA ARG A 240 -13.56 5.23 -5.64
C ARG A 240 -14.82 6.08 -5.92
N GLY A 241 -15.68 5.62 -6.81
CA GLY A 241 -16.94 6.28 -7.14
C GLY A 241 -18.11 5.99 -6.17
N TRP A 242 -17.94 5.09 -5.20
CA TRP A 242 -19.00 4.79 -4.22
C TRP A 242 -19.17 5.91 -3.21
N GLU A 243 -20.40 6.01 -2.65
CA GLU A 243 -20.67 6.98 -1.59
C GLU A 243 -19.77 6.73 -0.37
N LYS A 244 -19.19 7.79 0.19
CA LYS A 244 -18.28 7.76 1.34
C LYS A 244 -17.04 6.87 1.14
N SER A 245 -16.62 6.67 -0.10
CA SER A 245 -15.38 5.93 -0.39
C SER A 245 -14.12 6.64 0.12
N SER A 246 -13.02 5.92 0.18
CA SER A 246 -11.68 6.49 0.32
C SER A 246 -11.33 7.35 -0.89
N ASP A 247 -10.37 8.24 -0.76
CA ASP A 247 -9.72 8.93 -1.87
C ASP A 247 -8.78 8.00 -2.69
N HIS A 248 -8.47 6.83 -2.16
CA HIS A 248 -7.82 5.75 -2.89
C HIS A 248 -8.83 4.76 -3.47
N ALA A 249 -8.44 4.09 -4.56
CA ALA A 249 -9.07 2.89 -5.09
C ALA A 249 -8.23 1.65 -4.71
N PRO A 250 -8.84 0.50 -4.41
CA PRO A 250 -8.07 -0.71 -4.14
C PRO A 250 -7.25 -1.15 -5.35
N VAL A 251 -6.02 -1.57 -5.10
CA VAL A 251 -5.10 -2.14 -6.10
C VAL A 251 -4.91 -3.62 -5.80
N TRP A 252 -4.82 -4.45 -6.81
CA TRP A 252 -4.68 -5.89 -6.64
C TRP A 252 -3.75 -6.52 -7.67
N ILE A 253 -3.20 -7.66 -7.29
CA ILE A 253 -2.45 -8.57 -8.15
C ILE A 253 -3.03 -9.97 -8.07
N GLU A 254 -2.88 -10.76 -9.11
CA GLU A 254 -3.13 -12.20 -9.13
C GLU A 254 -1.84 -12.95 -9.39
N LEU A 255 -1.60 -13.95 -8.56
CA LEU A 255 -0.46 -14.85 -8.64
C LEU A 255 -0.95 -16.23 -9.02
N ALA A 256 -0.29 -16.86 -10.00
CA ALA A 256 -0.46 -18.29 -10.28
C ALA A 256 -0.02 -19.13 -9.07
N ASP A 257 -0.50 -20.36 -8.99
CA ASP A 257 -0.16 -21.34 -7.95
C ASP A 257 1.31 -21.81 -8.05
#